data_7b36601c58d8b04baa8161e591fda644
#
_entry.id   7b36601c58d8b04baa8161e591fda644
#
_cell.length_a   1.000
_cell.length_b   1.000
_cell.length_c   1.000
_cell.angle_alpha   90.00
_cell.angle_beta   90.00
_cell.angle_gamma   90.00
#
_symmetry.space_group_name_H-M   'P 1'
#
loop_
_entity.id
_entity.type
_entity.pdbx_description
1 polymer ?
#
loop_
_entity_poly.entity_id
_entity_poly.type
_entity_poly.pdbx_seq_one_letter_code
_entity_poly.pdbx_strand_id
1 'polypeptide(L)'
;MAIYETGDAHTRGRRRVLLTGATGYIAGQLLPAFRERYDLRLIDAREVDASGKGVEGVEAFDLLSDEDSTLEPLFSDVDAVVHCGHFKPEGDDPETLYRGERRNVDMMQRVYRLALEQGVGRVVAASTNQAAKWYERPYYAGLRDRVGPEDYPRPDSFYGWAKAAYEPLGFLYACGSLGRKLEVVQIRIVVPREIDASLFENEPPERYVRELAGYISERDMQQLFCKSVETPDIEDEHGVPFHIFYGVSDNARKFWSITNARKVIGYEPADDSEVRFAEDITRLLHRKELDA
;
A
#
# COMPACT_ATOMS: atom_id res chain seq x y z
N MET A 1 17.06 -39.57 -3.15
CA MET A 1 17.85 -38.52 -3.81
C MET A 1 17.05 -38.10 -5.04
N ALA A 2 16.13 -37.16 -4.88
CA ALA A 2 15.27 -36.63 -5.93
C ALA A 2 15.85 -35.29 -6.36
N ILE A 3 16.30 -35.25 -7.60
CA ILE A 3 16.83 -34.05 -8.25
C ILE A 3 15.62 -33.19 -8.61
N TYR A 4 15.40 -32.09 -7.90
CA TYR A 4 14.49 -31.06 -8.35
C TYR A 4 15.16 -30.29 -9.48
N GLU A 5 14.67 -30.50 -10.69
CA GLU A 5 15.01 -29.65 -11.83
C GLU A 5 14.48 -28.24 -11.54
N THR A 6 15.39 -27.31 -11.40
CA THR A 6 15.10 -25.88 -11.41
C THR A 6 14.72 -25.51 -12.85
N GLY A 7 13.43 -25.49 -13.12
CA GLY A 7 12.89 -25.06 -14.40
C GLY A 7 13.30 -23.61 -14.70
N ASP A 8 13.85 -23.40 -15.89
CA ASP A 8 14.38 -22.20 -16.49
C ASP A 8 13.45 -20.97 -16.29
N ALA A 9 13.87 -20.04 -15.45
CA ALA A 9 13.24 -18.73 -15.27
C ALA A 9 13.52 -17.73 -16.42
N HIS A 10 14.13 -18.18 -17.52
CA HIS A 10 14.67 -17.29 -18.57
C HIS A 10 13.90 -17.28 -19.90
N THR A 11 12.71 -17.89 -19.99
CA THR A 11 11.91 -17.90 -21.23
C THR A 11 10.54 -17.22 -21.12
N ARG A 12 10.11 -16.77 -19.95
CA ARG A 12 8.90 -15.94 -19.81
C ARG A 12 9.29 -14.48 -20.00
N GLY A 13 8.55 -13.78 -20.87
CA GLY A 13 8.61 -12.33 -21.02
C GLY A 13 8.37 -11.58 -19.71
N ARG A 14 8.03 -10.31 -19.75
CA ARG A 14 7.73 -9.51 -18.55
C ARG A 14 6.74 -10.22 -17.63
N ARG A 15 6.90 -10.05 -16.29
CA ARG A 15 5.92 -10.54 -15.29
C ARG A 15 4.54 -10.01 -15.63
N ARG A 16 3.51 -10.85 -15.52
CA ARG A 16 2.12 -10.42 -15.65
C ARG A 16 1.58 -9.98 -14.29
N VAL A 17 1.14 -8.74 -14.22
CA VAL A 17 0.61 -8.12 -12.99
C VAL A 17 -0.82 -7.68 -13.20
N LEU A 18 -1.73 -8.15 -12.34
CA LEU A 18 -3.08 -7.64 -12.24
C LEU A 18 -3.07 -6.45 -11.26
N LEU A 19 -3.37 -5.26 -11.76
CA LEU A 19 -3.57 -4.06 -10.94
C LEU A 19 -5.07 -3.78 -10.80
N THR A 20 -5.58 -3.87 -9.59
CA THR A 20 -6.99 -3.58 -9.28
C THR A 20 -7.13 -2.21 -8.62
N GLY A 21 -8.25 -1.53 -8.84
CA GLY A 21 -8.39 -0.12 -8.47
C GLY A 21 -7.52 0.78 -9.36
N ALA A 22 -7.40 0.40 -10.65
CA ALA A 22 -6.45 0.97 -11.59
C ALA A 22 -6.72 2.43 -11.96
N THR A 23 -7.94 2.95 -11.72
CA THR A 23 -8.29 4.36 -11.90
C THR A 23 -8.08 5.20 -10.65
N GLY A 24 -7.69 4.56 -9.53
CA GLY A 24 -7.50 5.21 -8.23
C GLY A 24 -6.21 6.04 -8.16
N TYR A 25 -6.15 6.92 -7.16
CA TYR A 25 -5.03 7.84 -6.93
C TYR A 25 -3.67 7.14 -6.77
N ILE A 26 -3.61 6.07 -5.99
CA ILE A 26 -2.37 5.31 -5.78
C ILE A 26 -1.95 4.60 -7.07
N ALA A 27 -2.89 3.92 -7.72
CA ALA A 27 -2.62 3.24 -8.99
C ALA A 27 -2.12 4.22 -10.07
N GLY A 28 -2.70 5.43 -10.15
CA GLY A 28 -2.26 6.46 -11.08
C GLY A 28 -0.79 6.84 -10.93
N GLN A 29 -0.27 6.88 -9.70
CA GLN A 29 1.14 7.11 -9.43
C GLN A 29 2.03 5.89 -9.76
N LEU A 30 1.51 4.68 -9.67
CA LEU A 30 2.28 3.45 -9.97
C LEU A 30 2.33 3.16 -11.48
N LEU A 31 1.28 3.51 -12.22
CA LEU A 31 1.10 3.15 -13.63
C LEU A 31 2.30 3.50 -14.53
N PRO A 32 2.97 4.68 -14.42
CA PRO A 32 4.12 4.98 -15.28
C PRO A 32 5.22 3.92 -15.17
N ALA A 33 5.67 3.59 -13.97
CA ALA A 33 6.71 2.59 -13.75
C ALA A 33 6.23 1.16 -14.07
N PHE A 34 4.96 0.86 -13.81
CA PHE A 34 4.40 -0.47 -14.04
C PHE A 34 4.27 -0.79 -15.54
N ARG A 35 3.84 0.17 -16.35
CA ARG A 35 3.75 0.02 -17.83
C ARG A 35 5.12 -0.27 -18.48
N GLU A 36 6.18 0.25 -17.91
CA GLU A 36 7.53 0.01 -18.39
C GLU A 36 8.04 -1.41 -18.02
N ARG A 37 7.59 -1.95 -16.88
CA ARG A 37 8.15 -3.16 -16.27
C ARG A 37 7.35 -4.43 -16.52
N TYR A 38 6.03 -4.34 -16.57
CA TYR A 38 5.13 -5.48 -16.50
C TYR A 38 4.24 -5.62 -17.74
N ASP A 39 3.77 -6.86 -17.96
CA ASP A 39 2.59 -7.14 -18.77
C ASP A 39 1.37 -6.91 -17.86
N LEU A 40 0.62 -5.81 -18.09
CA LEU A 40 -0.40 -5.35 -17.17
C LEU A 40 -1.80 -5.76 -17.60
N ARG A 41 -2.55 -6.31 -16.64
CA ARG A 41 -4.00 -6.37 -16.67
C ARG A 41 -4.53 -5.34 -15.68
N LEU A 42 -5.35 -4.40 -16.14
CA LEU A 42 -5.83 -3.26 -15.36
C LEU A 42 -7.33 -3.37 -15.19
N ILE A 43 -7.83 -3.41 -13.95
CA ILE A 43 -9.27 -3.44 -13.66
C ILE A 43 -9.66 -2.41 -12.60
N ASP A 44 -10.86 -1.89 -12.75
CA ASP A 44 -11.55 -1.05 -11.77
C ASP A 44 -13.07 -1.16 -11.99
N ALA A 45 -13.88 -0.76 -11.02
CA ALA A 45 -15.33 -0.63 -11.19
C ALA A 45 -15.72 0.45 -12.23
N ARG A 46 -14.77 1.31 -12.62
CA ARG A 46 -14.94 2.37 -13.63
C ARG A 46 -13.68 2.44 -14.50
N GLU A 47 -13.83 2.91 -15.74
CA GLU A 47 -12.70 3.13 -16.66
C GLU A 47 -12.13 4.55 -16.61
N VAL A 48 -12.69 5.40 -15.74
CA VAL A 48 -12.31 6.82 -15.60
C VAL A 48 -11.79 7.10 -14.19
N ASP A 49 -10.81 7.98 -14.10
CA ASP A 49 -10.28 8.48 -12.83
C ASP A 49 -11.24 9.47 -12.13
N ALA A 50 -10.83 10.04 -11.00
CA ALA A 50 -11.63 10.98 -10.23
C ALA A 50 -11.90 12.31 -10.97
N SER A 51 -11.13 12.64 -11.99
CA SER A 51 -11.35 13.83 -12.85
C SER A 51 -12.29 13.55 -14.03
N GLY A 52 -12.70 12.28 -14.22
CA GLY A 52 -13.50 11.84 -15.37
C GLY A 52 -12.69 11.50 -16.61
N LYS A 53 -11.37 11.47 -16.53
CA LYS A 53 -10.48 11.12 -17.65
C LYS A 53 -10.33 9.61 -17.73
N GLY A 54 -10.48 9.04 -18.94
CA GLY A 54 -10.25 7.62 -19.20
C GLY A 54 -8.81 7.20 -18.90
N VAL A 55 -8.65 6.04 -18.26
CA VAL A 55 -7.35 5.43 -18.00
C VAL A 55 -7.14 4.31 -19.03
N GLU A 56 -6.15 4.47 -19.89
CA GLU A 56 -5.89 3.57 -21.00
C GLU A 56 -5.67 2.11 -20.53
N GLY A 57 -6.38 1.18 -21.17
CA GLY A 57 -6.25 -0.25 -20.94
C GLY A 57 -6.94 -0.76 -19.67
N VAL A 58 -7.69 0.08 -18.97
CA VAL A 58 -8.53 -0.35 -17.83
C VAL A 58 -9.81 -0.98 -18.37
N GLU A 59 -10.15 -2.16 -17.85
CA GLU A 59 -11.41 -2.84 -18.09
C GLU A 59 -12.33 -2.71 -16.86
N ALA A 60 -13.64 -2.49 -17.10
CA ALA A 60 -14.60 -2.30 -16.03
C ALA A 60 -14.99 -3.65 -15.41
N PHE A 61 -14.51 -3.90 -14.18
CA PHE A 61 -14.88 -5.05 -13.35
C PHE A 61 -15.00 -4.61 -11.89
N ASP A 62 -16.12 -4.99 -11.26
CA ASP A 62 -16.39 -4.67 -9.86
C ASP A 62 -16.14 -5.88 -8.95
N LEU A 63 -15.05 -5.83 -8.20
CA LEU A 63 -14.69 -6.86 -7.21
C LEU A 63 -15.71 -7.06 -6.10
N LEU A 64 -16.71 -6.19 -5.97
CA LEU A 64 -17.76 -6.30 -4.96
C LEU A 64 -19.06 -6.92 -5.49
N SER A 65 -19.38 -6.72 -6.77
CA SER A 65 -20.69 -7.10 -7.34
C SER A 65 -20.63 -8.14 -8.43
N ASP A 66 -19.52 -8.24 -9.18
CA ASP A 66 -19.41 -9.20 -10.27
C ASP A 66 -19.32 -10.65 -9.75
N GLU A 67 -19.84 -11.59 -10.53
CA GLU A 67 -19.77 -13.02 -10.20
C GLU A 67 -18.35 -13.54 -10.27
N ASP A 68 -18.00 -14.54 -9.45
CA ASP A 68 -16.68 -15.15 -9.43
C ASP A 68 -16.28 -15.72 -10.79
N SER A 69 -17.20 -16.34 -11.52
CA SER A 69 -16.97 -16.87 -12.87
C SER A 69 -16.51 -15.80 -13.88
N THR A 70 -16.85 -14.53 -13.64
CA THR A 70 -16.41 -13.39 -14.44
C THR A 70 -15.01 -12.90 -14.01
N LEU A 71 -14.73 -12.97 -12.71
CA LEU A 71 -13.48 -12.46 -12.13
C LEU A 71 -12.33 -13.48 -12.19
N GLU A 72 -12.59 -14.78 -12.05
CA GLU A 72 -11.58 -15.84 -12.05
C GLU A 72 -10.61 -15.78 -13.26
N PRO A 73 -11.07 -15.56 -14.50
CA PRO A 73 -10.17 -15.45 -15.65
C PRO A 73 -9.19 -14.27 -15.55
N LEU A 74 -9.52 -13.23 -14.79
CA LEU A 74 -8.66 -12.07 -14.61
C LEU A 74 -7.44 -12.39 -13.73
N PHE A 75 -7.56 -13.37 -12.83
CA PHE A 75 -6.48 -13.84 -11.97
C PHE A 75 -5.67 -14.97 -12.57
N SER A 76 -6.15 -15.61 -13.65
CA SER A 76 -5.45 -16.70 -14.31
C SER A 76 -4.20 -16.20 -15.04
N ASP A 77 -3.12 -16.99 -14.99
CA ASP A 77 -1.82 -16.69 -15.61
C ASP A 77 -1.21 -15.34 -15.12
N VAL A 78 -1.49 -14.94 -13.91
CA VAL A 78 -0.98 -13.73 -13.27
C VAL A 78 0.10 -14.11 -12.25
N ASP A 79 1.27 -13.47 -12.33
CA ASP A 79 2.37 -13.72 -11.40
C ASP A 79 2.14 -13.01 -10.07
N ALA A 80 1.58 -11.78 -10.11
CA ALA A 80 1.26 -11.01 -8.90
C ALA A 80 0.02 -10.14 -9.08
N VAL A 81 -0.70 -9.91 -7.98
CA VAL A 81 -1.79 -8.94 -7.88
C VAL A 81 -1.31 -7.74 -7.07
N VAL A 82 -1.52 -6.54 -7.59
CA VAL A 82 -1.37 -5.29 -6.83
C VAL A 82 -2.77 -4.72 -6.61
N HIS A 83 -3.22 -4.72 -5.33
CA HIS A 83 -4.56 -4.29 -4.97
C HIS A 83 -4.56 -2.86 -4.41
N CYS A 84 -5.07 -1.91 -5.21
CA CYS A 84 -5.28 -0.50 -4.84
C CYS A 84 -6.76 -0.13 -4.70
N GLY A 85 -7.67 -1.10 -4.91
CA GLY A 85 -9.10 -0.86 -4.85
C GLY A 85 -9.58 -0.44 -3.46
N HIS A 86 -10.50 0.50 -3.42
CA HIS A 86 -11.17 0.94 -2.20
C HIS A 86 -12.57 1.47 -2.53
N PHE A 87 -13.57 0.88 -1.92
CA PHE A 87 -14.94 1.39 -1.92
C PHE A 87 -15.05 2.51 -0.89
N LYS A 88 -15.37 3.73 -1.32
CA LYS A 88 -15.59 4.86 -0.42
C LYS A 88 -17.04 4.86 0.06
N PRO A 89 -17.29 4.72 1.39
CA PRO A 89 -18.64 4.83 1.92
C PRO A 89 -19.28 6.19 1.62
N GLU A 90 -20.60 6.19 1.36
CA GLU A 90 -21.39 7.40 1.20
C GLU A 90 -22.06 7.74 2.54
N GLY A 91 -21.61 8.81 3.20
CA GLY A 91 -22.06 9.28 4.50
C GLY A 91 -20.95 9.30 5.53
N ASP A 92 -21.26 9.88 6.69
CA ASP A 92 -20.32 10.15 7.79
C ASP A 92 -20.76 9.59 9.15
N ASP A 93 -21.97 9.00 9.20
CA ASP A 93 -22.44 8.34 10.43
C ASP A 93 -21.73 7.00 10.68
N PRO A 94 -21.55 6.61 11.94
CA PRO A 94 -20.76 5.43 12.31
C PRO A 94 -21.25 4.12 11.69
N GLU A 95 -22.56 3.93 11.51
CA GLU A 95 -23.11 2.70 10.95
C GLU A 95 -22.86 2.61 9.45
N THR A 96 -23.06 3.69 8.71
CA THR A 96 -22.76 3.78 7.27
C THR A 96 -21.28 3.56 7.01
N LEU A 97 -20.40 4.21 7.79
CA LEU A 97 -18.96 4.02 7.69
C LEU A 97 -18.55 2.57 7.99
N TYR A 98 -19.06 1.98 9.07
CA TYR A 98 -18.78 0.58 9.41
C TYR A 98 -19.20 -0.39 8.30
N ARG A 99 -20.44 -0.25 7.80
CA ARG A 99 -20.96 -1.13 6.72
C ARG A 99 -20.17 -0.97 5.43
N GLY A 100 -19.82 0.25 5.08
CA GLY A 100 -19.05 0.52 3.87
C GLY A 100 -17.62 -0.01 3.97
N GLU A 101 -16.95 0.23 5.09
CA GLU A 101 -15.59 -0.26 5.28
C GLU A 101 -15.51 -1.79 5.44
N ARG A 102 -16.55 -2.42 5.98
CA ARG A 102 -16.64 -3.89 5.97
C ARG A 102 -16.64 -4.46 4.55
N ARG A 103 -17.25 -3.79 3.57
CA ARG A 103 -17.21 -4.20 2.16
C ARG A 103 -15.78 -4.21 1.61
N ASN A 104 -14.92 -3.30 2.08
CA ASN A 104 -13.51 -3.31 1.71
C ASN A 104 -12.78 -4.55 2.26
N VAL A 105 -13.14 -5.02 3.45
CA VAL A 105 -12.61 -6.28 4.01
C VAL A 105 -13.09 -7.48 3.18
N ASP A 106 -14.37 -7.51 2.81
CA ASP A 106 -14.95 -8.56 1.96
C ASP A 106 -14.28 -8.57 0.57
N MET A 107 -14.02 -7.38 -0.02
CA MET A 107 -13.29 -7.24 -1.28
C MET A 107 -11.85 -7.78 -1.18
N MET A 108 -11.14 -7.45 -0.12
CA MET A 108 -9.78 -7.94 0.09
C MET A 108 -9.75 -9.46 0.29
N GLN A 109 -10.70 -10.01 1.04
CA GLN A 109 -10.86 -11.45 1.20
C GLN A 109 -11.04 -12.13 -0.18
N ARG A 110 -11.88 -11.54 -1.03
CA ARG A 110 -12.12 -12.05 -2.39
C ARG A 110 -10.87 -12.02 -3.24
N VAL A 111 -10.09 -10.93 -3.18
CA VAL A 111 -8.79 -10.83 -3.88
C VAL A 111 -7.83 -11.92 -3.43
N TYR A 112 -7.69 -12.15 -2.11
CA TYR A 112 -6.82 -13.22 -1.61
C TYR A 112 -7.29 -14.60 -2.03
N ARG A 113 -8.61 -14.87 -1.95
CA ARG A 113 -9.19 -16.15 -2.33
C ARG A 113 -8.96 -16.44 -3.81
N LEU A 114 -9.34 -15.51 -4.71
CA LEU A 114 -9.14 -15.67 -6.14
C LEU A 114 -7.66 -15.82 -6.50
N ALA A 115 -6.78 -15.03 -5.88
CA ALA A 115 -5.35 -15.17 -6.07
C ALA A 115 -4.84 -16.56 -5.67
N LEU A 116 -5.29 -17.08 -4.51
CA LEU A 116 -4.92 -18.41 -4.04
C LEU A 116 -5.43 -19.50 -5.00
N GLU A 117 -6.71 -19.46 -5.37
CA GLU A 117 -7.38 -20.45 -6.22
C GLU A 117 -6.81 -20.48 -7.64
N GLN A 118 -6.50 -19.33 -8.23
CA GLN A 118 -5.98 -19.19 -9.59
C GLN A 118 -4.44 -19.34 -9.69
N GLY A 119 -3.75 -19.66 -8.61
CA GLY A 119 -2.32 -19.94 -8.65
C GLY A 119 -1.41 -18.70 -8.66
N VAL A 120 -1.95 -17.50 -8.38
CA VAL A 120 -1.13 -16.27 -8.25
C VAL A 120 -0.09 -16.45 -7.16
N GLY A 121 1.16 -16.07 -7.43
CA GLY A 121 2.27 -16.21 -6.48
C GLY A 121 2.21 -15.19 -5.34
N ARG A 122 1.86 -13.93 -5.64
CA ARG A 122 1.96 -12.83 -4.67
C ARG A 122 0.82 -11.84 -4.77
N VAL A 123 0.40 -11.32 -3.60
CA VAL A 123 -0.50 -10.17 -3.49
C VAL A 123 0.21 -9.04 -2.75
N VAL A 124 0.26 -7.85 -3.37
CA VAL A 124 0.74 -6.61 -2.76
C VAL A 124 -0.45 -5.67 -2.59
N ALA A 125 -0.81 -5.35 -1.35
CA ALA A 125 -1.99 -4.54 -1.06
C ALA A 125 -1.63 -3.13 -0.58
N ALA A 126 -2.27 -2.12 -1.15
CA ALA A 126 -2.24 -0.76 -0.65
C ALA A 126 -3.04 -0.67 0.65
N SER A 127 -2.32 -0.59 1.77
CA SER A 127 -2.81 -0.33 3.11
C SER A 127 -2.53 1.13 3.50
N THR A 128 -2.63 1.46 4.79
CA THR A 128 -2.46 2.82 5.31
C THR A 128 -1.82 2.83 6.69
N ASN A 129 -1.09 3.88 7.02
CA ASN A 129 -0.63 4.13 8.39
C ASN A 129 -1.80 4.26 9.40
N GLN A 130 -3.02 4.55 8.93
CA GLN A 130 -4.20 4.64 9.79
C GLN A 130 -4.56 3.31 10.47
N ALA A 131 -4.08 2.17 9.96
CA ALA A 131 -4.16 0.89 10.65
C ALA A 131 -3.50 0.91 12.06
N ALA A 132 -2.53 1.82 12.27
CA ALA A 132 -1.80 1.98 13.52
C ALA A 132 -1.70 3.46 13.97
N LYS A 133 -2.65 4.30 13.57
CA LYS A 133 -2.59 5.77 13.75
C LYS A 133 -2.57 6.20 15.21
N TRP A 134 -3.18 5.44 16.11
CA TRP A 134 -3.16 5.74 17.54
C TRP A 134 -1.76 5.97 18.10
N TYR A 135 -0.72 5.34 17.53
CA TYR A 135 0.65 5.48 18.00
C TYR A 135 1.29 6.84 17.72
N GLU A 136 0.70 7.67 16.87
CA GLU A 136 1.13 9.07 16.69
C GLU A 136 1.00 9.86 17.99
N ARG A 137 0.00 9.56 18.84
CA ARG A 137 -0.22 10.24 20.12
C ARG A 137 0.92 10.04 21.12
N PRO A 138 1.32 8.80 21.48
CA PRO A 138 2.46 8.59 22.36
C PRO A 138 3.80 9.04 21.73
N TYR A 139 3.94 9.04 20.41
CA TYR A 139 5.11 9.58 19.74
C TYR A 139 5.23 11.09 20.00
N TYR A 140 4.20 11.88 19.70
CA TYR A 140 4.23 13.33 19.92
C TYR A 140 4.24 13.72 21.40
N ALA A 141 3.82 12.83 22.29
CA ALA A 141 3.96 13.02 23.74
C ALA A 141 5.37 12.69 24.29
N GLY A 142 6.33 12.30 23.44
CA GLY A 142 7.67 11.90 23.87
C GLY A 142 7.72 10.58 24.65
N LEU A 143 6.67 9.76 24.54
CA LEU A 143 6.56 8.46 25.21
C LEU A 143 6.97 7.28 24.31
N ARG A 144 7.31 7.59 23.05
CA ARG A 144 7.70 6.60 22.05
C ARG A 144 8.55 7.26 20.97
N ASP A 145 9.58 6.55 20.50
CA ASP A 145 10.50 7.08 19.50
C ASP A 145 10.16 6.63 18.07
N ARG A 146 9.44 5.51 17.90
CA ARG A 146 9.23 4.87 16.61
C ARG A 146 7.93 4.06 16.58
N VAL A 147 7.34 3.94 15.38
CA VAL A 147 6.25 3.01 15.08
C VAL A 147 6.75 1.98 14.06
N GLY A 148 6.62 0.70 14.37
CA GLY A 148 7.07 -0.41 13.54
C GLY A 148 5.91 -1.22 12.94
N PRO A 149 6.19 -2.07 11.94
CA PRO A 149 5.19 -2.98 11.37
C PRO A 149 4.73 -4.04 12.37
N GLU A 150 5.57 -4.38 13.34
CA GLU A 150 5.32 -5.34 14.42
C GLU A 150 4.38 -4.80 15.51
N ASP A 151 4.10 -3.50 15.50
CA ASP A 151 3.18 -2.91 16.45
C ASP A 151 1.75 -3.38 16.19
N TYR A 152 1.09 -3.84 17.25
CA TYR A 152 -0.30 -4.26 17.19
C TYR A 152 -1.17 -3.16 16.55
N PRO A 153 -2.00 -3.46 15.54
CA PRO A 153 -2.85 -2.46 14.90
C PRO A 153 -3.75 -1.73 15.92
N ARG A 154 -3.68 -0.39 15.91
CA ARG A 154 -4.53 0.49 16.74
C ARG A 154 -5.11 1.60 15.88
N PRO A 155 -6.13 1.29 15.06
CA PRO A 155 -6.82 2.29 14.26
C PRO A 155 -7.68 3.21 15.15
N ASP A 156 -7.92 4.43 14.68
CA ASP A 156 -8.84 5.39 15.32
C ASP A 156 -10.00 5.78 14.39
N SER A 157 -10.20 5.01 13.31
CA SER A 157 -11.28 5.18 12.33
C SER A 157 -11.71 3.83 11.75
N PHE A 158 -12.93 3.76 11.19
CA PHE A 158 -13.39 2.54 10.50
C PHE A 158 -12.56 2.23 9.25
N TYR A 159 -12.10 3.25 8.53
CA TYR A 159 -11.15 3.07 7.44
C TYR A 159 -9.85 2.39 7.90
N GLY A 160 -9.25 2.93 8.96
CA GLY A 160 -8.05 2.32 9.56
C GLY A 160 -8.31 0.90 10.08
N TRP A 161 -9.51 0.66 10.66
CA TRP A 161 -9.92 -0.67 11.10
C TRP A 161 -10.01 -1.67 9.94
N ALA A 162 -10.66 -1.29 8.84
CA ALA A 162 -10.78 -2.17 7.67
C ALA A 162 -9.40 -2.53 7.11
N LYS A 163 -8.52 -1.54 6.96
CA LYS A 163 -7.14 -1.77 6.50
C LYS A 163 -6.32 -2.60 7.49
N ALA A 164 -6.51 -2.41 8.81
CA ALA A 164 -5.91 -3.27 9.83
C ALA A 164 -6.41 -4.73 9.75
N ALA A 165 -7.68 -4.94 9.39
CA ALA A 165 -8.25 -6.28 9.20
C ALA A 165 -7.62 -7.04 8.02
N TYR A 166 -7.08 -6.34 7.02
CA TYR A 166 -6.35 -6.94 5.90
C TYR A 166 -5.12 -7.74 6.38
N GLU A 167 -4.48 -7.30 7.46
CA GLU A 167 -3.21 -7.84 7.94
C GLU A 167 -3.36 -9.26 8.47
N PRO A 168 -4.16 -9.56 9.52
CA PRO A 168 -4.36 -10.92 9.99
C PRO A 168 -5.04 -11.80 8.93
N LEU A 169 -5.90 -11.22 8.08
CA LEU A 169 -6.48 -11.93 6.96
C LEU A 169 -5.40 -12.36 5.96
N GLY A 170 -4.48 -11.47 5.58
CA GLY A 170 -3.36 -11.78 4.69
C GLY A 170 -2.42 -12.84 5.29
N PHE A 171 -2.16 -12.77 6.59
CA PHE A 171 -1.36 -13.77 7.28
C PHE A 171 -1.97 -15.17 7.19
N LEU A 172 -3.31 -15.28 7.31
CA LEU A 172 -4.02 -16.56 7.17
C LEU A 172 -3.77 -17.20 5.79
N TYR A 173 -3.72 -16.40 4.72
CA TYR A 173 -3.40 -16.88 3.37
C TYR A 173 -1.91 -17.19 3.19
N ALA A 174 -1.05 -16.45 3.86
CA ALA A 174 0.40 -16.61 3.73
C ALA A 174 0.94 -17.83 4.53
N CYS A 175 0.35 -18.18 5.67
CA CYS A 175 0.85 -19.27 6.52
C CYS A 175 0.60 -20.69 5.94
N GLY A 176 -0.10 -20.81 4.83
CA GLY A 176 -0.35 -22.09 4.15
C GLY A 176 -1.51 -22.93 4.73
N SER A 177 -2.25 -22.42 5.73
CA SER A 177 -3.37 -23.14 6.35
C SER A 177 -4.54 -23.41 5.39
N LEU A 178 -4.60 -22.70 4.26
CA LEU A 178 -5.63 -22.81 3.23
C LEU A 178 -5.17 -23.63 1.99
N GLY A 179 -4.17 -24.51 2.16
CA GLY A 179 -3.70 -25.44 1.13
C GLY A 179 -2.29 -25.12 0.63
N ARG A 180 -2.06 -23.93 0.09
CA ARG A 180 -0.72 -23.43 -0.27
C ARG A 180 -0.44 -22.08 0.38
N LYS A 181 0.82 -21.69 0.43
CA LYS A 181 1.21 -20.34 0.82
C LYS A 181 0.91 -19.37 -0.34
N LEU A 182 0.32 -18.22 -0.02
CA LEU A 182 0.25 -17.06 -0.89
C LEU A 182 1.20 -16.00 -0.31
N GLU A 183 2.13 -15.51 -1.09
CA GLU A 183 3.00 -14.43 -0.62
C GLU A 183 2.19 -13.13 -0.49
N VAL A 184 2.27 -12.47 0.65
CA VAL A 184 1.47 -11.28 0.95
C VAL A 184 2.33 -10.14 1.47
N VAL A 185 2.23 -8.98 0.83
CA VAL A 185 2.82 -7.73 1.27
C VAL A 185 1.71 -6.69 1.48
N GLN A 186 1.71 -6.06 2.65
CA GLN A 186 0.82 -4.95 2.99
C GLN A 186 1.65 -3.66 3.08
N ILE A 187 1.31 -2.63 2.32
CA ILE A 187 2.04 -1.36 2.33
C ILE A 187 1.21 -0.30 3.05
N ARG A 188 1.58 0.04 4.29
CA ARG A 188 0.98 1.13 5.07
C ARG A 188 1.49 2.47 4.54
N ILE A 189 0.84 2.98 3.50
CA ILE A 189 1.16 4.28 2.89
C ILE A 189 0.80 5.39 3.86
N VAL A 190 1.64 6.45 3.95
CA VAL A 190 1.41 7.55 4.89
C VAL A 190 0.92 8.81 4.17
N VAL A 191 1.78 9.57 3.50
CA VAL A 191 1.42 10.81 2.77
C VAL A 191 1.90 10.70 1.31
N PRO A 192 1.09 10.11 0.41
CA PRO A 192 1.50 9.84 -0.96
C PRO A 192 1.19 11.01 -1.90
N ARG A 193 1.47 12.24 -1.47
CA ARG A 193 1.18 13.45 -2.25
C ARG A 193 2.21 14.54 -1.98
N GLU A 194 2.38 15.45 -2.94
CA GLU A 194 3.08 16.70 -2.68
C GLU A 194 2.36 17.48 -1.57
N ILE A 195 3.16 18.08 -0.68
CA ILE A 195 2.64 18.81 0.47
C ILE A 195 2.43 20.25 0.06
N ASP A 196 1.19 20.69 -0.01
CA ASP A 196 0.84 22.10 -0.21
C ASP A 196 0.96 22.85 1.11
N ALA A 197 2.05 23.58 1.27
CA ALA A 197 2.36 24.33 2.48
C ALA A 197 1.33 25.44 2.80
N SER A 198 0.60 25.96 1.80
CA SER A 198 -0.42 26.98 2.00
C SER A 198 -1.57 26.51 2.90
N LEU A 199 -1.84 25.21 2.91
CA LEU A 199 -2.87 24.60 3.76
C LEU A 199 -2.51 24.62 5.25
N PHE A 200 -1.25 24.93 5.60
CA PHE A 200 -0.73 24.88 6.98
C PHE A 200 -0.39 26.26 7.55
N GLU A 201 -0.59 27.35 6.82
CA GLU A 201 -0.24 28.70 7.27
C GLU A 201 -0.93 29.13 8.58
N ASN A 202 -2.17 28.66 8.78
CA ASN A 202 -2.99 28.93 9.96
C ASN A 202 -3.20 27.73 10.88
N GLU A 203 -2.47 26.64 10.62
CA GLU A 203 -2.54 25.42 11.42
C GLU A 203 -1.40 25.34 12.44
N PRO A 204 -1.56 24.54 13.50
CA PRO A 204 -0.45 24.25 14.41
C PRO A 204 0.73 23.65 13.65
N PRO A 205 1.99 24.08 13.92
CA PRO A 205 3.19 23.62 13.20
C PRO A 205 3.33 22.09 13.19
N GLU A 206 2.86 21.41 14.23
CA GLU A 206 2.91 19.96 14.38
C GLU A 206 2.17 19.23 13.25
N ARG A 207 1.12 19.86 12.67
CA ARG A 207 0.39 19.28 11.53
C ARG A 207 1.27 19.24 10.28
N TYR A 208 2.00 20.32 10.00
CA TYR A 208 2.94 20.34 8.88
C TYR A 208 4.13 19.41 9.10
N VAL A 209 4.69 19.38 10.29
CA VAL A 209 5.76 18.44 10.69
C VAL A 209 5.31 16.98 10.50
N ARG A 210 4.06 16.66 10.83
CA ARG A 210 3.49 15.31 10.63
C ARG A 210 3.44 14.95 9.14
N GLU A 211 3.03 15.87 8.27
CA GLU A 211 3.00 15.62 6.82
C GLU A 211 4.42 15.41 6.27
N LEU A 212 5.39 16.25 6.68
CA LEU A 212 6.80 16.06 6.33
C LEU A 212 7.33 14.69 6.78
N ALA A 213 7.03 14.28 8.02
CA ALA A 213 7.46 12.99 8.54
C ALA A 213 6.89 11.80 7.73
N GLY A 214 5.66 11.94 7.23
CA GLY A 214 4.94 10.90 6.51
C GLY A 214 5.09 10.91 5.00
N TYR A 215 5.75 11.90 4.42
CA TYR A 215 5.86 12.05 2.97
C TYR A 215 6.46 10.81 2.29
N ILE A 216 5.87 10.42 1.18
CA ILE A 216 6.46 9.49 0.23
C ILE A 216 6.33 10.06 -1.17
N SER A 217 7.46 10.21 -1.86
CA SER A 217 7.47 10.65 -3.25
C SER A 217 6.93 9.58 -4.20
N GLU A 218 6.49 10.00 -5.37
CA GLU A 218 6.01 9.08 -6.40
C GLU A 218 7.07 8.03 -6.77
N ARG A 219 8.33 8.43 -6.98
CA ARG A 219 9.41 7.50 -7.35
C ARG A 219 9.73 6.50 -6.23
N ASP A 220 9.72 6.94 -4.96
CA ASP A 220 9.97 6.06 -3.83
C ASP A 220 8.80 5.09 -3.62
N MET A 221 7.56 5.54 -3.86
CA MET A 221 6.39 4.67 -3.85
C MET A 221 6.45 3.63 -4.98
N GLN A 222 6.79 4.06 -6.20
CA GLN A 222 7.00 3.15 -7.33
C GLN A 222 8.09 2.11 -7.01
N GLN A 223 9.22 2.53 -6.43
CA GLN A 223 10.29 1.63 -6.01
C GLN A 223 9.78 0.61 -4.98
N LEU A 224 9.07 1.08 -3.94
CA LEU A 224 8.55 0.22 -2.88
C LEU A 224 7.62 -0.86 -3.42
N PHE A 225 6.68 -0.49 -4.29
CA PHE A 225 5.75 -1.44 -4.90
C PHE A 225 6.46 -2.38 -5.89
N CYS A 226 7.34 -1.87 -6.76
CA CYS A 226 8.10 -2.72 -7.69
C CYS A 226 8.95 -3.75 -6.94
N LYS A 227 9.71 -3.33 -5.92
CA LYS A 227 10.51 -4.25 -5.10
C LYS A 227 9.63 -5.26 -4.35
N SER A 228 8.45 -4.86 -3.89
CA SER A 228 7.48 -5.78 -3.26
C SER A 228 6.96 -6.84 -4.24
N VAL A 229 6.83 -6.51 -5.54
CA VAL A 229 6.44 -7.46 -6.59
C VAL A 229 7.62 -8.33 -7.03
N GLU A 230 8.83 -7.79 -7.13
CA GLU A 230 9.96 -8.39 -7.83
C GLU A 230 10.88 -9.24 -6.95
N THR A 231 10.97 -8.97 -5.64
CA THR A 231 11.89 -9.69 -4.73
C THR A 231 11.59 -11.19 -4.76
N PRO A 232 12.56 -12.05 -5.09
CA PRO A 232 12.30 -13.47 -5.33
C PRO A 232 11.78 -14.22 -4.13
N ASP A 233 12.32 -13.92 -2.95
CA ASP A 233 12.00 -14.59 -1.70
C ASP A 233 11.71 -13.56 -0.60
N ILE A 234 10.55 -13.72 0.03
CA ILE A 234 10.10 -12.90 1.15
C ILE A 234 9.70 -13.76 2.35
N GLU A 235 10.14 -15.02 2.44
CA GLU A 235 9.89 -15.81 3.63
C GLU A 235 10.60 -15.22 4.86
N ASP A 236 9.91 -15.22 6.00
CA ASP A 236 10.51 -14.90 7.29
C ASP A 236 11.30 -16.09 7.87
N GLU A 237 11.85 -15.95 9.07
CA GLU A 237 12.60 -16.99 9.78
C GLU A 237 11.78 -18.26 10.11
N HIS A 238 10.45 -18.19 9.98
CA HIS A 238 9.51 -19.30 10.15
C HIS A 238 9.00 -19.83 8.82
N GLY A 239 9.50 -19.30 7.69
CA GLY A 239 9.09 -19.67 6.36
C GLY A 239 7.71 -19.14 5.98
N VAL A 240 7.22 -18.07 6.59
CA VAL A 240 5.95 -17.41 6.25
C VAL A 240 6.20 -16.18 5.39
N PRO A 241 5.70 -16.13 4.14
CA PRO A 241 5.92 -15.01 3.24
C PRO A 241 4.89 -13.89 3.45
N PHE A 242 4.89 -13.29 4.66
CA PHE A 242 4.00 -12.21 5.03
C PHE A 242 4.77 -11.01 5.58
N HIS A 243 4.56 -9.82 4.97
CA HIS A 243 5.19 -8.60 5.46
C HIS A 243 4.26 -7.40 5.43
N ILE A 244 4.49 -6.51 6.40
CA ILE A 244 3.91 -5.17 6.45
C ILE A 244 5.06 -4.18 6.30
N PHE A 245 4.98 -3.27 5.32
CA PHE A 245 5.95 -2.20 5.13
C PHE A 245 5.30 -0.83 5.30
N TYR A 246 6.02 0.12 5.88
CA TYR A 246 5.60 1.52 5.84
C TYR A 246 6.07 2.18 4.55
N GLY A 247 5.11 2.84 3.85
CA GLY A 247 5.35 3.65 2.67
C GLY A 247 5.66 5.09 3.06
N VAL A 248 6.94 5.37 3.30
CA VAL A 248 7.50 6.71 3.53
C VAL A 248 8.86 6.82 2.83
N SER A 249 9.21 8.03 2.37
CA SER A 249 10.56 8.35 1.89
C SER A 249 11.58 8.36 3.03
N ASP A 250 12.87 8.61 2.74
CA ASP A 250 13.90 8.63 3.78
C ASP A 250 13.92 9.94 4.59
N ASN A 251 12.72 10.44 4.92
CA ASN A 251 12.54 11.71 5.59
C ASN A 251 13.30 11.77 6.91
N ALA A 252 14.01 12.86 7.16
CA ALA A 252 14.75 13.08 8.40
C ALA A 252 13.84 13.05 9.65
N ARG A 253 12.57 13.49 9.50
CA ARG A 253 11.57 13.53 10.59
C ARG A 253 10.73 12.26 10.71
N LYS A 254 10.95 11.22 9.87
CA LYS A 254 10.11 10.01 9.93
C LYS A 254 10.23 9.30 11.27
N PHE A 255 9.12 8.79 11.75
CA PHE A 255 9.06 7.88 12.90
C PHE A 255 8.44 6.53 12.57
N TRP A 256 7.93 6.35 11.37
CA TRP A 256 7.57 5.03 10.86
C TRP A 256 8.81 4.30 10.35
N SER A 257 9.00 3.09 10.87
CA SER A 257 10.17 2.29 10.52
C SER A 257 10.07 1.69 9.13
N ILE A 258 11.12 1.90 8.33
CA ILE A 258 11.31 1.23 7.03
C ILE A 258 12.41 0.16 7.07
N THR A 259 12.89 -0.18 8.27
CA THR A 259 14.03 -1.09 8.46
C THR A 259 13.76 -2.48 7.89
N ASN A 260 12.53 -3.00 8.08
CA ASN A 260 12.16 -4.29 7.52
C ASN A 260 12.04 -4.26 5.99
N ALA A 261 11.50 -3.20 5.40
CA ALA A 261 11.45 -3.04 3.94
C ALA A 261 12.86 -2.99 3.34
N ARG A 262 13.79 -2.28 3.99
CA ARG A 262 15.21 -2.30 3.59
C ARG A 262 15.82 -3.69 3.64
N LYS A 263 15.55 -4.44 4.72
CA LYS A 263 16.12 -5.78 4.94
C LYS A 263 15.53 -6.82 3.99
N VAL A 264 14.21 -6.84 3.82
CA VAL A 264 13.50 -7.91 3.10
C VAL A 264 13.52 -7.70 1.60
N ILE A 265 13.19 -6.47 1.14
CA ILE A 265 13.04 -6.19 -0.28
C ILE A 265 14.08 -5.20 -0.82
N GLY A 266 15.05 -4.78 -0.01
CA GLY A 266 16.08 -3.82 -0.42
C GLY A 266 15.49 -2.44 -0.78
N TYR A 267 14.46 -1.98 -0.06
CA TYR A 267 13.88 -0.65 -0.27
C TYR A 267 14.89 0.45 0.08
N GLU A 268 15.24 1.28 -0.89
CA GLU A 268 16.22 2.37 -0.77
C GLU A 268 15.59 3.68 -1.27
N PRO A 269 14.71 4.32 -0.46
CA PRO A 269 14.09 5.58 -0.85
C PRO A 269 15.17 6.65 -1.05
N ALA A 270 14.98 7.48 -2.07
CA ALA A 270 15.95 8.48 -2.50
C ALA A 270 15.55 9.90 -2.11
N ASP A 271 14.31 10.12 -1.66
CA ASP A 271 13.80 11.45 -1.33
C ASP A 271 13.75 11.68 0.18
N ASP A 272 13.90 12.97 0.54
CA ASP A 272 13.71 13.50 1.89
C ASP A 272 12.86 14.76 1.82
N SER A 273 11.80 14.82 2.60
CA SER A 273 10.92 15.97 2.71
C SER A 273 11.62 17.23 3.19
N GLU A 274 12.68 17.12 4.03
CA GLU A 274 13.49 18.27 4.45
C GLU A 274 14.20 18.95 3.27
N VAL A 275 14.62 18.18 2.29
CA VAL A 275 15.27 18.69 1.07
C VAL A 275 14.21 19.19 0.09
N ARG A 276 13.14 18.41 -0.10
CA ARG A 276 12.08 18.70 -1.07
C ARG A 276 11.33 19.99 -0.75
N PHE A 277 11.03 20.25 0.53
CA PHE A 277 10.22 21.37 1.01
C PHE A 277 11.01 22.38 1.86
N ALA A 278 12.32 22.51 1.65
CA ALA A 278 13.22 23.34 2.46
C ALA A 278 12.80 24.82 2.57
N GLU A 279 12.31 25.42 1.48
CA GLU A 279 11.84 26.80 1.47
C GLU A 279 10.58 26.99 2.32
N ASP A 280 9.61 26.06 2.19
CA ASP A 280 8.36 26.08 2.96
C ASP A 280 8.60 25.79 4.45
N ILE A 281 9.51 24.89 4.78
CA ILE A 281 9.95 24.62 6.14
C ILE A 281 10.50 25.89 6.79
N THR A 282 11.39 26.61 6.08
CA THR A 282 11.94 27.87 6.57
C THR A 282 10.84 28.89 6.80
N ARG A 283 9.89 29.01 5.87
CA ARG A 283 8.78 29.94 5.95
C ARG A 283 7.80 29.64 7.08
N LEU A 284 7.43 28.37 7.26
CA LEU A 284 6.36 27.98 8.18
C LEU A 284 6.86 27.65 9.59
N LEU A 285 8.05 27.08 9.74
CA LEU A 285 8.54 26.58 11.02
C LEU A 285 9.55 27.53 11.68
N HIS A 286 10.43 28.20 10.90
CA HIS A 286 11.49 29.03 11.48
C HIS A 286 11.09 30.52 11.65
N ARG A 287 10.15 31.03 10.86
CA ARG A 287 9.69 32.43 11.00
C ARG A 287 8.93 32.71 12.30
N LYS A 288 8.21 31.71 12.85
CA LYS A 288 7.48 31.87 14.10
C LYS A 288 8.38 31.93 15.35
N GLU A 289 9.64 31.47 15.26
CA GLU A 289 10.62 31.56 16.35
C GLU A 289 11.28 32.95 16.42
N LEU A 290 11.22 33.75 15.35
CA LEU A 290 11.80 35.11 15.32
C LEU A 290 10.80 36.20 15.75
N ASP A 291 9.50 35.87 15.78
CA ASP A 291 8.43 36.80 16.16
C ASP A 291 7.86 36.50 17.56
N ALA A 292 8.41 35.54 18.32
CA ALA A 292 8.07 35.17 19.69
C ALA A 292 9.16 35.57 20.69
#